data_edd51a0484997240b1ea2d8504c23bf0
#
_entry.id   edd51a0484997240b1ea2d8504c23bf0
#
_cell.length_a   1.000
_cell.length_b   1.000
_cell.length_c   1.000
_cell.angle_alpha   90.00
_cell.angle_beta   90.00
_cell.angle_gamma   90.00
#
_symmetry.space_group_name_H-M   'P 1'
#
loop_
_entity.id
_entity.type
_entity.pdbx_description
1 polymer ?
#
loop_
_entity_poly.entity_id
_entity_poly.type
_entity_poly.pdbx_seq_one_letter_code
_entity_poly.pdbx_strand_id
1 'polypeptide(L)'
;MLNKIYDTQKEGCEKAIASLKRDFTTLRTGKVNINILDNVMVDYYGSLTPLNQVATVLTSDASTIAITPWEKSMIKAISSAIQAANIGVNPNSDGESVKLFFPPMTVEQRQENAKHAKALGEKAKVSIRNVRKDANDEVKKLEKDKAITEDESKKGQDEVQKITDTYTAKIDTLVKEKEAELLKI
;
A
#
# COMPACT_ATOMS: atom_id res chain seq x y z
N MET A 1 -4.99 -27.14 -19.29
CA MET A 1 -4.27 -26.01 -19.89
C MET A 1 -4.92 -24.69 -19.49
N LEU A 2 -6.22 -24.47 -19.78
CA LEU A 2 -6.92 -23.23 -19.41
C LEU A 2 -6.87 -22.89 -17.91
N ASN A 3 -7.02 -23.86 -17.01
CA ASN A 3 -6.95 -23.63 -15.56
C ASN A 3 -5.63 -22.98 -15.13
N LYS A 4 -4.51 -23.34 -15.75
CA LYS A 4 -3.22 -22.71 -15.45
C LYS A 4 -3.22 -21.22 -15.81
N ILE A 5 -3.86 -20.86 -16.91
CA ILE A 5 -4.00 -19.45 -17.33
C ILE A 5 -4.85 -18.69 -16.32
N TYR A 6 -5.97 -19.27 -15.87
CA TYR A 6 -6.83 -18.67 -14.84
C TYR A 6 -6.10 -18.49 -13.51
N ASP A 7 -5.32 -19.47 -13.10
CA ASP A 7 -4.55 -19.39 -11.85
C ASP A 7 -3.46 -18.31 -11.94
N THR A 8 -2.76 -18.23 -13.07
CA THR A 8 -1.76 -17.18 -13.33
C THR A 8 -2.42 -15.79 -13.35
N GLN A 9 -3.60 -15.68 -13.97
CA GLN A 9 -4.37 -14.43 -13.98
C GLN A 9 -4.77 -14.01 -12.56
N LYS A 10 -5.33 -14.92 -11.78
CA LYS A 10 -5.71 -14.65 -10.38
C LYS A 10 -4.50 -14.20 -9.56
N GLU A 11 -3.37 -14.87 -9.69
CA GLU A 11 -2.13 -14.49 -9.02
C GLU A 11 -1.68 -13.08 -9.41
N GLY A 12 -1.72 -12.72 -10.69
CA GLY A 12 -1.40 -11.38 -11.17
C GLY A 12 -2.36 -10.32 -10.61
N CYS A 13 -3.65 -10.62 -10.55
CA CYS A 13 -4.66 -9.74 -9.94
C CYS A 13 -4.45 -9.56 -8.44
N GLU A 14 -4.14 -10.64 -7.71
CA GLU A 14 -3.83 -10.57 -6.26
C GLU A 14 -2.58 -9.73 -5.98
N LYS A 15 -1.55 -9.83 -6.82
CA LYS A 15 -0.37 -8.95 -6.75
C LYS A 15 -0.72 -7.48 -6.94
N ALA A 16 -1.61 -7.17 -7.88
CA ALA A 16 -2.09 -5.80 -8.12
C ALA A 16 -2.86 -5.26 -6.90
N ILE A 17 -3.73 -6.07 -6.30
CA ILE A 17 -4.46 -5.69 -5.08
C ILE A 17 -3.51 -5.52 -3.88
N ALA A 18 -2.55 -6.42 -3.70
CA ALA A 18 -1.55 -6.31 -2.64
C ALA A 18 -0.72 -5.03 -2.77
N SER A 19 -0.34 -4.65 -3.99
CA SER A 19 0.34 -3.39 -4.27
C SER A 19 -0.54 -2.19 -3.93
N LEU A 20 -1.83 -2.20 -4.32
CA LEU A 20 -2.78 -1.15 -3.99
C LEU A 20 -2.95 -0.98 -2.47
N LYS A 21 -3.07 -2.07 -1.73
CA LYS A 21 -3.18 -2.03 -0.26
C LYS A 21 -1.93 -1.44 0.38
N ARG A 22 -0.74 -1.76 -0.12
CA ARG A 22 0.51 -1.13 0.33
C ARG A 22 0.54 0.36 0.04
N ASP A 23 0.14 0.77 -1.17
CA ASP A 23 0.08 2.19 -1.54
C ASP A 23 -0.92 2.94 -0.66
N PHE A 24 -2.04 2.32 -0.28
CA PHE A 24 -3.01 2.91 0.64
C PHE A 24 -2.48 3.13 2.04
N THR A 25 -1.51 2.35 2.51
CA THR A 25 -0.89 2.57 3.82
C THR A 25 -0.05 3.84 3.88
N THR A 26 0.38 4.36 2.73
CA THR A 26 1.12 5.63 2.64
C THR A 26 0.22 6.85 2.77
N LEU A 27 -1.10 6.70 2.61
CA LEU A 27 -2.06 7.78 2.73
C LEU A 27 -2.41 8.02 4.19
N ARG A 28 -2.26 9.27 4.63
CA ARG A 28 -2.62 9.67 5.99
C ARG A 28 -4.13 9.66 6.16
N THR A 29 -4.59 8.93 7.17
CA THR A 29 -5.97 8.96 7.67
C THR A 29 -6.10 9.92 8.86
N GLY A 30 -7.29 10.08 9.42
CA GLY A 30 -7.51 10.92 10.61
C GLY A 30 -6.72 10.48 11.85
N LYS A 31 -6.29 9.21 11.90
CA LYS A 31 -5.42 8.68 12.96
C LYS A 31 -4.01 8.48 12.42
N VAL A 32 -3.04 8.79 13.24
CA VAL A 32 -1.62 8.56 12.93
C VAL A 32 -1.34 7.06 12.97
N ASN A 33 -0.57 6.57 11.98
CA ASN A 33 -0.14 5.18 11.92
C ASN A 33 1.39 5.11 12.06
N ILE A 34 1.87 4.21 12.91
CA ILE A 34 3.30 3.97 13.11
C ILE A 34 4.02 3.48 11.85
N ASN A 35 3.29 2.93 10.89
CA ASN A 35 3.86 2.42 9.63
C ASN A 35 4.55 3.50 8.79
N ILE A 36 4.27 4.78 9.01
CA ILE A 36 5.01 5.87 8.36
C ILE A 36 6.50 5.88 8.73
N LEU A 37 6.86 5.23 9.82
CA LEU A 37 8.25 5.12 10.33
C LEU A 37 8.95 3.83 9.90
N ASP A 38 8.29 2.94 9.18
CA ASP A 38 8.84 1.62 8.80
C ASP A 38 10.13 1.71 7.98
N ASN A 39 10.29 2.79 7.22
CA ASN A 39 11.46 3.02 6.38
C ASN A 39 12.54 3.90 7.05
N VAL A 40 12.35 4.30 8.30
CA VAL A 40 13.33 5.11 9.02
C VAL A 40 14.46 4.22 9.52
N MET A 41 15.67 4.55 9.07
CA MET A 41 16.91 3.87 9.47
C MET A 41 17.70 4.79 10.39
N VAL A 42 18.12 4.25 11.52
CA VAL A 42 18.88 4.97 12.55
C VAL A 42 20.33 4.50 12.52
N ASP A 43 21.27 5.43 12.63
CA ASP A 43 22.68 5.08 12.84
C ASP A 43 22.86 4.58 14.27
N TYR A 44 23.01 3.26 14.39
CA TYR A 44 23.30 2.58 15.65
C TYR A 44 24.76 2.11 15.66
N TYR A 45 25.61 2.88 16.33
CA TYR A 45 27.06 2.63 16.42
C TYR A 45 27.74 2.37 15.05
N GLY A 46 27.39 3.18 14.05
CA GLY A 46 27.95 3.09 12.69
C GLY A 46 27.24 2.08 11.77
N SER A 47 26.16 1.45 12.23
CA SER A 47 25.35 0.55 11.44
C SER A 47 23.93 1.09 11.27
N LEU A 48 23.42 1.17 10.05
CA LEU A 48 22.03 1.56 9.78
C LEU A 48 21.10 0.46 10.23
N THR A 49 20.27 0.76 11.23
CA THR A 49 19.37 -0.18 11.87
C THR A 49 17.93 0.35 11.80
N PRO A 50 16.94 -0.50 11.50
CA PRO A 50 15.52 -0.08 11.52
C PRO A 50 15.13 0.50 12.88
N LEU A 51 14.32 1.56 12.88
CA LEU A 51 13.91 2.27 14.10
C LEU A 51 13.26 1.33 15.13
N ASN A 52 12.47 0.38 14.69
CA ASN A 52 11.78 -0.59 15.57
C ASN A 52 12.73 -1.58 16.26
N GLN A 53 13.99 -1.64 15.84
CA GLN A 53 15.03 -2.47 16.47
C GLN A 53 15.88 -1.74 17.52
N VAL A 54 15.71 -0.43 17.65
CA VAL A 54 16.44 0.41 18.59
C VAL A 54 15.53 1.16 19.55
N ALA A 55 14.24 1.18 19.29
CA ALA A 55 13.24 1.88 20.08
C ALA A 55 11.87 1.20 20.03
N THR A 56 11.07 1.45 21.06
CA THR A 56 9.64 1.12 21.04
C THR A 56 8.86 2.27 20.43
N VAL A 57 8.05 1.98 19.40
CA VAL A 57 7.23 2.96 18.68
C VAL A 57 5.76 2.68 19.00
N LEU A 58 5.08 3.66 19.59
CA LEU A 58 3.67 3.56 19.98
C LEU A 58 2.91 4.83 19.58
N THR A 59 1.64 4.68 19.24
CA THR A 59 0.71 5.81 19.18
C THR A 59 0.25 6.16 20.58
N SER A 60 0.61 7.36 21.03
CA SER A 60 0.19 7.88 22.33
C SER A 60 -1.27 8.35 22.33
N ASP A 61 -1.68 8.98 21.22
CA ASP A 61 -3.04 9.43 20.95
C ASP A 61 -3.29 9.46 19.42
N ALA A 62 -4.45 9.98 18.99
CA ALA A 62 -4.81 10.01 17.58
C ALA A 62 -3.86 10.84 16.69
N SER A 63 -3.06 11.73 17.28
CA SER A 63 -2.18 12.68 16.58
C SER A 63 -0.72 12.59 16.97
N THR A 64 -0.36 11.78 17.95
CA THR A 64 0.99 11.72 18.52
C THR A 64 1.58 10.31 18.47
N ILE A 65 2.79 10.20 17.93
CA ILE A 65 3.62 9.00 18.02
C ILE A 65 4.71 9.23 19.05
N ALA A 66 4.84 8.31 20.01
CA ALA A 66 5.91 8.29 20.98
C ALA A 66 6.94 7.21 20.60
N ILE A 67 8.20 7.61 20.54
CA ILE A 67 9.33 6.75 20.24
C ILE A 67 10.21 6.73 21.49
N THR A 68 10.24 5.61 22.18
CA THR A 68 11.03 5.42 23.41
C THR A 68 12.24 4.57 23.06
N PRO A 69 13.45 5.15 23.00
CA PRO A 69 14.66 4.39 22.74
C PRO A 69 14.98 3.46 23.90
N TRP A 70 15.54 2.30 23.62
CA TRP A 70 16.02 1.38 24.65
C TRP A 70 17.27 1.92 25.34
N GLU A 71 18.04 2.74 24.61
CA GLU A 71 19.20 3.46 25.13
C GLU A 71 18.99 4.97 24.98
N LYS A 72 19.04 5.71 26.09
CA LYS A 72 18.83 7.18 26.11
C LYS A 72 19.84 7.94 25.23
N SER A 73 21.04 7.39 25.03
CA SER A 73 22.06 7.96 24.16
C SER A 73 21.63 8.04 22.68
N MET A 74 20.64 7.23 22.29
CA MET A 74 20.15 7.15 20.91
C MET A 74 19.14 8.24 20.53
N ILE A 75 18.68 9.05 21.46
CA ILE A 75 17.65 10.08 21.23
C ILE A 75 18.07 11.03 20.08
N LYS A 76 19.30 11.49 20.09
CA LYS A 76 19.82 12.40 19.05
C LYS A 76 19.88 11.72 17.68
N ALA A 77 20.37 10.49 17.64
CA ALA A 77 20.46 9.71 16.39
C ALA A 77 19.06 9.43 15.81
N ILE A 78 18.10 9.10 16.64
CA ILE A 78 16.70 8.88 16.27
C ILE A 78 16.08 10.19 15.74
N SER A 79 16.25 11.30 16.43
CA SER A 79 15.75 12.60 16.01
C SER A 79 16.33 13.01 14.65
N SER A 80 17.64 12.84 14.46
CA SER A 80 18.30 13.14 13.19
C SER A 80 17.82 12.26 12.04
N ALA A 81 17.61 10.97 12.31
CA ALA A 81 17.09 10.03 11.32
C ALA A 81 15.66 10.37 10.88
N ILE A 82 14.81 10.79 11.82
CA ILE A 82 13.43 11.21 11.53
C ILE A 82 13.42 12.52 10.73
N GLN A 83 14.27 13.48 11.06
CA GLN A 83 14.42 14.72 10.28
C GLN A 83 14.89 14.42 8.85
N ALA A 84 15.87 13.54 8.69
CA ALA A 84 16.39 13.15 7.38
C ALA A 84 15.34 12.40 6.53
N ALA A 85 14.46 11.63 7.15
CA ALA A 85 13.37 10.92 6.49
C ALA A 85 12.26 11.85 5.97
N ASN A 86 12.22 13.10 6.42
CA ASN A 86 11.28 14.14 5.96
C ASN A 86 9.81 13.68 5.96
N ILE A 87 9.35 13.15 7.10
CA ILE A 87 7.98 12.65 7.28
C ILE A 87 6.92 13.75 7.48
N GLY A 88 7.32 15.02 7.36
CA GLY A 88 6.40 16.17 7.40
C GLY A 88 6.17 16.77 8.80
N VAL A 89 6.80 16.25 9.84
CA VAL A 89 6.76 16.79 11.21
C VAL A 89 8.14 16.78 11.83
N ASN A 90 8.36 17.70 12.75
CA ASN A 90 9.63 17.78 13.49
C ASN A 90 9.57 16.91 14.75
N PRO A 91 10.62 16.13 15.03
CA PRO A 91 10.71 15.40 16.28
C PRO A 91 10.91 16.36 17.47
N ASN A 92 10.23 16.09 18.57
CA ASN A 92 10.40 16.78 19.83
C ASN A 92 10.84 15.78 20.90
N SER A 93 11.95 16.08 21.59
CA SER A 93 12.50 15.20 22.63
C SER A 93 12.27 15.82 24.01
N ASP A 94 11.80 14.99 24.94
CA ASP A 94 11.68 15.35 26.36
C ASP A 94 12.84 14.81 27.22
N GLY A 95 13.88 14.27 26.60
CA GLY A 95 15.04 13.65 27.26
C GLY A 95 14.87 12.16 27.59
N GLU A 96 13.70 11.61 27.45
CA GLU A 96 13.41 10.18 27.64
C GLU A 96 12.82 9.53 26.39
N SER A 97 12.07 10.30 25.61
CA SER A 97 11.43 9.85 24.39
C SER A 97 11.44 10.93 23.31
N VAL A 98 11.25 10.50 22.07
CA VAL A 98 11.02 11.38 20.94
C VAL A 98 9.53 11.33 20.59
N LYS A 99 8.90 12.49 20.55
CA LYS A 99 7.47 12.62 20.21
C LYS A 99 7.30 13.29 18.85
N LEU A 100 6.40 12.74 18.06
CA LEU A 100 5.99 13.28 16.77
C LEU A 100 4.53 13.71 16.87
N PHE A 101 4.28 15.00 16.79
CA PHE A 101 2.93 15.56 16.78
C PHE A 101 2.49 15.84 15.36
N PHE A 102 1.37 15.23 14.96
CA PHE A 102 0.75 15.40 13.64
C PHE A 102 -0.51 16.25 13.82
N PRO A 103 -0.52 17.51 13.37
CA PRO A 103 -1.71 18.34 13.46
C PRO A 103 -2.85 17.71 12.65
N PRO A 104 -4.14 17.96 13.01
CA PRO A 104 -5.27 17.50 12.24
C PRO A 104 -5.18 17.94 10.79
N MET A 105 -5.56 17.06 9.87
CA MET A 105 -5.62 17.41 8.45
C MET A 105 -6.74 18.39 8.18
N THR A 106 -6.49 19.36 7.28
CA THR A 106 -7.52 20.24 6.75
C THR A 106 -8.49 19.48 5.85
N VAL A 107 -9.65 20.07 5.57
CA VAL A 107 -10.64 19.50 4.64
C VAL A 107 -10.02 19.30 3.25
N GLU A 108 -9.23 20.29 2.80
CA GLU A 108 -8.54 20.24 1.51
C GLU A 108 -7.55 19.08 1.44
N GLN A 109 -6.75 18.88 2.49
CA GLN A 109 -5.80 17.74 2.55
C GLN A 109 -6.51 16.40 2.53
N ARG A 110 -7.64 16.27 3.20
CA ARG A 110 -8.46 15.03 3.16
C ARG A 110 -9.01 14.76 1.76
N GLN A 111 -9.53 15.81 1.10
CA GLN A 111 -10.04 15.70 -0.27
C GLN A 111 -8.92 15.35 -1.26
N GLU A 112 -7.74 15.91 -1.10
CA GLU A 112 -6.57 15.58 -1.93
C GLU A 112 -6.15 14.13 -1.74
N ASN A 113 -6.09 13.64 -0.50
CA ASN A 113 -5.81 12.24 -0.20
C ASN A 113 -6.87 11.30 -0.80
N ALA A 114 -8.15 11.68 -0.76
CA ALA A 114 -9.22 10.90 -1.38
C ALA A 114 -9.05 10.83 -2.91
N LYS A 115 -8.68 11.93 -3.57
CA LYS A 115 -8.34 11.94 -5.00
C LYS A 115 -7.14 11.04 -5.29
N HIS A 116 -6.13 11.08 -4.44
CA HIS A 116 -4.95 10.22 -4.58
C HIS A 116 -5.32 8.74 -4.46
N ALA A 117 -6.19 8.38 -3.52
CA ALA A 117 -6.70 7.01 -3.39
C ALA A 117 -7.42 6.54 -4.66
N LYS A 118 -8.22 7.40 -5.30
CA LYS A 118 -8.85 7.10 -6.61
C LYS A 118 -7.81 6.87 -7.69
N ALA A 119 -6.79 7.71 -7.78
CA ALA A 119 -5.71 7.58 -8.75
C ALA A 119 -4.94 6.26 -8.58
N LEU A 120 -4.67 5.85 -7.34
CA LEU A 120 -4.06 4.55 -7.03
C LEU A 120 -4.96 3.38 -7.43
N GLY A 121 -6.27 3.51 -7.23
CA GLY A 121 -7.26 2.53 -7.68
C GLY A 121 -7.28 2.37 -9.20
N GLU A 122 -7.25 3.46 -9.95
CA GLU A 122 -7.16 3.42 -11.42
C GLU A 122 -5.85 2.77 -11.90
N LYS A 123 -4.73 3.06 -11.25
CA LYS A 123 -3.45 2.39 -11.52
C LYS A 123 -3.54 0.88 -11.31
N ALA A 124 -4.19 0.43 -10.25
CA ALA A 124 -4.42 -0.99 -9.99
C ALA A 124 -5.32 -1.63 -11.07
N LYS A 125 -6.37 -0.94 -11.52
CA LYS A 125 -7.25 -1.40 -12.62
C LYS A 125 -6.47 -1.53 -13.93
N VAL A 126 -5.55 -0.62 -14.22
CA VAL A 126 -4.66 -0.75 -15.40
C VAL A 126 -3.82 -2.01 -15.32
N SER A 127 -3.28 -2.34 -14.15
CA SER A 127 -2.54 -3.59 -13.94
C SER A 127 -3.42 -4.82 -14.20
N ILE A 128 -4.66 -4.80 -13.73
CA ILE A 128 -5.63 -5.90 -13.98
C ILE A 128 -5.98 -6.01 -15.46
N ARG A 129 -6.12 -4.91 -16.18
CA ARG A 129 -6.34 -4.93 -17.64
C ARG A 129 -5.16 -5.54 -18.38
N ASN A 130 -3.94 -5.26 -17.96
CA ASN A 130 -2.74 -5.89 -18.54
C ASN A 130 -2.72 -7.39 -18.29
N VAL A 131 -3.00 -7.83 -17.07
CA VAL A 131 -3.11 -9.25 -16.72
C VAL A 131 -4.20 -9.95 -17.56
N ARG A 132 -5.35 -9.31 -17.77
CA ARG A 132 -6.41 -9.81 -18.65
C ARG A 132 -5.91 -9.98 -20.09
N LYS A 133 -5.21 -8.98 -20.60
CA LYS A 133 -4.67 -9.02 -21.97
C LYS A 133 -3.73 -10.22 -22.12
N ASP A 134 -2.79 -10.38 -21.20
CA ASP A 134 -1.83 -11.49 -21.23
C ASP A 134 -2.54 -12.85 -21.17
N ALA A 135 -3.55 -12.99 -20.31
CA ALA A 135 -4.35 -14.21 -20.23
C ALA A 135 -5.11 -14.51 -21.52
N ASN A 136 -5.72 -13.51 -22.14
CA ASN A 136 -6.41 -13.65 -23.44
C ASN A 136 -5.44 -14.02 -24.56
N ASP A 137 -4.25 -13.43 -24.57
CA ASP A 137 -3.22 -13.73 -25.57
C ASP A 137 -2.74 -15.20 -25.44
N GLU A 138 -2.60 -15.70 -24.22
CA GLU A 138 -2.28 -17.11 -23.96
C GLU A 138 -3.42 -18.04 -24.42
N VAL A 139 -4.68 -17.71 -24.16
CA VAL A 139 -5.85 -18.49 -24.66
C VAL A 139 -5.85 -18.56 -26.17
N LYS A 140 -5.67 -17.43 -26.85
CA LYS A 140 -5.61 -17.36 -28.32
C LYS A 140 -4.42 -18.13 -28.89
N LYS A 141 -3.29 -18.13 -28.18
CA LYS A 141 -2.14 -18.93 -28.59
C LYS A 141 -2.44 -20.41 -28.56
N LEU A 142 -3.09 -20.92 -27.49
CA LEU A 142 -3.52 -22.32 -27.42
C LEU A 142 -4.47 -22.72 -28.53
N GLU A 143 -5.38 -21.83 -28.94
CA GLU A 143 -6.26 -22.05 -30.08
C GLU A 143 -5.47 -22.11 -31.40
N LYS A 144 -4.57 -21.15 -31.63
CA LYS A 144 -3.70 -21.12 -32.82
C LYS A 144 -2.83 -22.37 -32.95
N ASP A 145 -2.31 -22.85 -31.81
CA ASP A 145 -1.50 -24.05 -31.72
C ASP A 145 -2.36 -25.34 -31.80
N LYS A 146 -3.69 -25.19 -31.98
CA LYS A 146 -4.67 -26.30 -32.02
C LYS A 146 -4.68 -27.18 -30.75
N ALA A 147 -4.23 -26.62 -29.63
CA ALA A 147 -4.26 -27.28 -28.34
C ALA A 147 -5.66 -27.24 -27.68
N ILE A 148 -6.49 -26.28 -28.08
CA ILE A 148 -7.90 -26.15 -27.72
C ILE A 148 -8.75 -25.82 -28.95
N THR A 149 -10.05 -26.08 -28.85
CA THR A 149 -11.02 -25.75 -29.89
C THR A 149 -11.42 -24.25 -29.83
N GLU A 150 -12.05 -23.74 -30.90
CA GLU A 150 -12.60 -22.37 -30.93
C GLU A 150 -13.63 -22.15 -29.81
N ASP A 151 -14.50 -23.14 -29.56
CA ASP A 151 -15.49 -23.07 -28.48
C ASP A 151 -14.85 -23.02 -27.10
N GLU A 152 -13.78 -23.79 -26.89
CA GLU A 152 -13.00 -23.74 -25.65
C GLU A 152 -12.28 -22.40 -25.48
N SER A 153 -11.79 -21.83 -26.58
CA SER A 153 -11.18 -20.49 -26.59
C SER A 153 -12.18 -19.42 -26.20
N LYS A 154 -13.39 -19.42 -26.76
CA LYS A 154 -14.46 -18.49 -26.38
C LYS A 154 -14.82 -18.61 -24.90
N LYS A 155 -15.05 -19.83 -24.41
CA LYS A 155 -15.33 -20.08 -22.99
C LYS A 155 -14.16 -19.62 -22.10
N GLY A 156 -12.92 -19.84 -22.56
CA GLY A 156 -11.73 -19.38 -21.87
C GLY A 156 -11.66 -17.85 -21.73
N GLN A 157 -11.96 -17.14 -22.82
CA GLN A 157 -12.01 -15.67 -22.80
C GLN A 157 -13.15 -15.13 -21.93
N ASP A 158 -14.32 -15.79 -21.93
CA ASP A 158 -15.44 -15.43 -21.04
C ASP A 158 -15.06 -15.61 -19.56
N GLU A 159 -14.35 -16.69 -19.22
CA GLU A 159 -13.89 -16.92 -17.86
C GLU A 159 -12.81 -15.91 -17.44
N VAL A 160 -11.87 -15.56 -18.33
CA VAL A 160 -10.89 -14.49 -18.13
C VAL A 160 -11.60 -13.17 -17.85
N GLN A 161 -12.69 -12.86 -18.55
CA GLN A 161 -13.47 -11.65 -18.31
C GLN A 161 -14.18 -11.67 -16.96
N LYS A 162 -14.78 -12.80 -16.55
CA LYS A 162 -15.41 -12.95 -15.23
C LYS A 162 -14.41 -12.74 -14.09
N ILE A 163 -13.22 -13.32 -14.20
CA ILE A 163 -12.15 -13.11 -13.22
C ILE A 163 -11.77 -11.64 -13.16
N THR A 164 -11.59 -10.99 -14.32
CA THR A 164 -11.30 -9.55 -14.40
C THR A 164 -12.36 -8.71 -13.70
N ASP A 165 -13.63 -8.97 -13.97
CA ASP A 165 -14.76 -8.24 -13.39
C ASP A 165 -14.80 -8.40 -11.87
N THR A 166 -14.54 -9.59 -11.36
CA THR A 166 -14.49 -9.88 -9.92
C THR A 166 -13.41 -9.05 -9.24
N TYR A 167 -12.21 -9.00 -9.80
CA TYR A 167 -11.10 -8.25 -9.20
C TYR A 167 -11.24 -6.74 -9.38
N THR A 168 -11.83 -6.28 -10.48
CA THR A 168 -12.18 -4.86 -10.67
C THR A 168 -13.18 -4.40 -9.61
N ALA A 169 -14.21 -5.20 -9.34
CA ALA A 169 -15.18 -4.92 -8.28
C ALA A 169 -14.53 -4.87 -6.89
N LYS A 170 -13.58 -5.76 -6.59
CA LYS A 170 -12.79 -5.71 -5.35
C LYS A 170 -12.01 -4.40 -5.21
N ILE A 171 -11.39 -3.91 -6.29
CA ILE A 171 -10.68 -2.63 -6.29
C ILE A 171 -11.64 -1.47 -6.03
N ASP A 172 -12.80 -1.45 -6.69
CA ASP A 172 -13.80 -0.41 -6.48
C ASP A 172 -14.29 -0.35 -5.03
N THR A 173 -14.49 -1.51 -4.40
CA THR A 173 -14.85 -1.61 -2.98
C THR A 173 -13.74 -1.06 -2.09
N LEU A 174 -12.48 -1.47 -2.32
CA LEU A 174 -11.33 -1.00 -1.55
C LEU A 174 -11.13 0.52 -1.66
N VAL A 175 -11.33 1.07 -2.86
CA VAL A 175 -11.25 2.53 -3.09
C VAL A 175 -12.35 3.26 -2.34
N LYS A 176 -13.59 2.80 -2.40
CA LYS A 176 -14.73 3.41 -1.68
C LYS A 176 -14.52 3.38 -0.17
N GLU A 177 -14.07 2.26 0.37
CA GLU A 177 -13.78 2.12 1.80
C GLU A 177 -12.67 3.07 2.23
N LYS A 178 -11.60 3.16 1.43
CA LYS A 178 -10.48 4.06 1.73
C LYS A 178 -10.86 5.53 1.62
N GLU A 179 -11.65 5.91 0.63
CA GLU A 179 -12.18 7.27 0.51
C GLU A 179 -13.05 7.65 1.71
N ALA A 180 -13.94 6.75 2.14
CA ALA A 180 -14.77 6.98 3.31
C ALA A 180 -13.93 7.14 4.58
N GLU A 181 -12.87 6.34 4.72
CA GLU A 181 -11.92 6.45 5.84
C GLU A 181 -11.16 7.79 5.82
N LEU A 182 -10.68 8.22 4.64
CA LEU A 182 -9.92 9.47 4.47
C LEU A 182 -10.75 10.72 4.70
N LEU A 183 -12.04 10.68 4.37
CA LEU A 183 -12.97 11.81 4.53
C LEU A 183 -13.63 11.85 5.91
N LYS A 184 -13.48 10.80 6.71
CA LYS A 184 -14.05 10.73 8.06
C LYS A 184 -13.34 11.72 9.00
N ILE A 185 -14.15 12.48 9.74
CA ILE A 185 -13.71 13.44 10.77
C ILE A 185 -13.44 12.72 12.09
#